data_1aa6c3c1cce6d9d878475212b0429442
#
_entry.id   1aa6c3c1cce6d9d878475212b0429442
#
_cell.length_a   1.000
_cell.length_b   1.000
_cell.length_c   1.000
_cell.angle_alpha   90.00
_cell.angle_beta   90.00
_cell.angle_gamma   90.00
#
_symmetry.space_group_name_H-M   'P 1'
#
loop_
_entity.id
_entity.type
_entity.pdbx_description
1 polymer ?
#
loop_
_entity_poly.entity_id
_entity_poly.type
_entity_poly.pdbx_seq_one_letter_code
_entity_poly.pdbx_strand_id
1 'polypeptide(L)'
;MVDYDLALKCVRLCQEIYRDFSGLRFSAYPDIDPVFVESQDNGFTDTQVAILNQLNSDRLYIVFRGSDKSIDWMNNFQFRQQIYPYSDGNTEVKFHQGFMTAYFAIRKQLLEAMDNFVGQQVIVTGHSLGGALATIAALDIQYNLGKKRDLSFEVYTFGAPRVGNQAMVESYNGRIPNSYRFVYGWD
;
A
#
# COMPACT_ATOMS: atom_id res chain seq x y z
N MET A 1 -1.73 -6.02 -19.21
CA MET A 1 -0.56 -5.30 -19.81
C MET A 1 -0.27 -4.12 -18.92
N VAL A 2 1.01 -3.76 -18.69
CA VAL A 2 1.36 -2.61 -17.83
C VAL A 2 0.87 -1.31 -18.49
N ASP A 3 0.16 -0.48 -17.73
CA ASP A 3 -0.13 0.90 -18.08
C ASP A 3 1.02 1.79 -17.59
N TYR A 4 1.89 2.21 -18.51
CA TYR A 4 3.06 3.01 -18.16
C TYR A 4 2.73 4.47 -17.79
N ASP A 5 1.64 5.03 -18.29
CA ASP A 5 1.20 6.37 -17.91
C ASP A 5 0.69 6.37 -16.47
N LEU A 6 -0.08 5.34 -16.10
CA LEU A 6 -0.50 5.13 -14.72
C LEU A 6 0.69 4.83 -13.79
N ALA A 7 1.64 4.01 -14.24
CA ALA A 7 2.87 3.76 -13.47
C ALA A 7 3.67 5.05 -13.23
N LEU A 8 3.78 5.92 -14.25
CA LEU A 8 4.44 7.22 -14.12
C LEU A 8 3.68 8.15 -13.17
N LYS A 9 2.35 8.14 -13.19
CA LYS A 9 1.54 8.87 -12.19
C LYS A 9 1.81 8.33 -10.79
N CYS A 10 1.80 7.01 -10.61
CA CYS A 10 2.04 6.36 -9.31
C CYS A 10 3.43 6.70 -8.73
N VAL A 11 4.50 6.67 -9.53
CA VAL A 11 5.84 7.01 -9.03
C VAL A 11 5.93 8.48 -8.63
N ARG A 12 5.27 9.39 -9.35
CA ARG A 12 5.20 10.81 -8.97
C ARG A 12 4.43 11.02 -7.67
N LEU A 13 3.31 10.33 -7.47
CA LEU A 13 2.58 10.34 -6.20
C LEU A 13 3.45 9.81 -5.05
N CYS A 14 4.22 8.74 -5.29
CA CYS A 14 5.20 8.23 -4.33
C CYS A 14 6.30 9.25 -4.02
N GLN A 15 6.70 10.08 -4.97
CA GLN A 15 7.66 11.16 -4.76
C GLN A 15 7.08 12.31 -3.93
N GLU A 16 5.85 12.72 -4.26
CA GLU A 16 5.16 13.81 -3.56
C GLU A 16 4.94 13.49 -2.07
N ILE A 17 4.58 12.24 -1.72
CA ILE A 17 4.25 11.86 -0.35
C ILE A 17 5.46 11.93 0.61
N TYR A 18 6.70 12.01 0.11
CA TYR A 18 7.90 12.22 0.94
C TYR A 18 8.08 13.67 1.42
N ARG A 19 7.29 14.61 0.91
CA ARG A 19 7.30 15.99 1.39
C ARG A 19 6.73 16.08 2.82
N ASP A 20 6.73 17.28 3.40
CA ASP A 20 6.10 17.52 4.70
C ASP A 20 4.63 17.07 4.68
N PHE A 21 4.35 16.01 5.41
CA PHE A 21 3.04 15.35 5.40
C PHE A 21 1.94 16.25 5.95
N SER A 22 2.26 17.10 6.93
CA SER A 22 1.32 18.04 7.57
C SER A 22 0.82 19.14 6.63
N GLY A 23 1.65 19.52 5.65
CA GLY A 23 1.34 20.55 4.65
C GLY A 23 1.18 20.02 3.23
N LEU A 24 1.14 18.69 3.05
CA LEU A 24 1.16 18.05 1.76
C LEU A 24 -0.01 18.48 0.87
N ARG A 25 0.33 18.86 -0.36
CA ARG A 25 -0.61 19.16 -1.44
C ARG A 25 -0.14 18.46 -2.70
N PHE A 26 -0.99 17.68 -3.32
CA PHE A 26 -0.74 17.07 -4.64
C PHE A 26 -1.03 18.08 -5.74
N SER A 27 -0.29 19.20 -5.76
CA SER A 27 -0.55 20.37 -6.62
C SER A 27 -0.49 20.07 -8.12
N ALA A 28 0.24 19.03 -8.51
CA ALA A 28 0.27 18.56 -9.90
C ALA A 28 -1.02 17.83 -10.32
N TYR A 29 -1.92 17.55 -9.39
CA TYR A 29 -3.16 16.81 -9.60
C TYR A 29 -4.33 17.53 -8.94
N PRO A 30 -4.83 18.64 -9.54
CA PRO A 30 -5.90 19.46 -8.95
C PRO A 30 -7.26 18.75 -8.90
N ASP A 31 -7.40 17.64 -9.60
CA ASP A 31 -8.57 16.76 -9.62
C ASP A 31 -8.57 15.70 -8.50
N ILE A 32 -7.66 15.81 -7.54
CA ILE A 32 -7.54 14.88 -6.42
C ILE A 32 -7.98 15.55 -5.11
N ASP A 33 -8.86 14.85 -4.39
CA ASP A 33 -9.27 15.20 -3.02
C ASP A 33 -8.55 14.27 -2.03
N PRO A 34 -7.57 14.77 -1.24
CA PRO A 34 -6.77 13.95 -0.37
C PRO A 34 -7.37 13.78 1.03
N VAL A 35 -7.35 12.55 1.54
CA VAL A 35 -7.52 12.21 2.96
C VAL A 35 -6.20 11.62 3.45
N PHE A 36 -5.66 12.18 4.53
CA PHE A 36 -4.41 11.73 5.12
C PHE A 36 -4.68 10.89 6.36
N VAL A 37 -4.02 9.74 6.42
CA VAL A 37 -4.04 8.84 7.58
C VAL A 37 -2.61 8.64 8.06
N GLU A 38 -2.43 8.82 9.35
CA GLU A 38 -1.15 8.70 10.03
C GLU A 38 -1.32 7.84 11.28
N SER A 39 -0.38 6.94 11.53
CA SER A 39 -0.37 6.21 12.79
C SER A 39 -0.08 7.20 13.93
N GLN A 40 -0.85 7.12 15.00
CA GLN A 40 -0.50 7.81 16.22
C GLN A 40 0.81 7.21 16.74
N ASP A 41 1.83 8.03 16.87
CA ASP A 41 3.16 7.60 17.27
C ASP A 41 3.10 6.92 18.63
N ASN A 42 3.28 5.59 18.60
CA ASN A 42 3.47 4.78 19.81
C ASN A 42 4.95 4.37 19.99
N GLY A 43 5.85 5.07 19.30
CA GLY A 43 7.29 4.83 19.33
C GLY A 43 7.77 3.65 18.45
N PHE A 44 6.88 2.94 17.76
CA PHE A 44 7.22 1.75 16.99
C PHE A 44 6.97 1.87 15.48
N THR A 45 6.02 2.70 15.06
CA THR A 45 5.68 2.85 13.64
C THR A 45 5.27 4.28 13.31
N ASP A 46 5.98 4.87 12.39
CA ASP A 46 5.60 6.14 11.74
C ASP A 46 5.06 5.80 10.34
N THR A 47 3.82 5.32 10.29
CA THR A 47 3.18 4.90 9.05
C THR A 47 2.25 6.00 8.55
N GLN A 48 2.50 6.48 7.34
CA GLN A 48 1.73 7.53 6.69
C GLN A 48 1.18 7.04 5.35
N VAL A 49 -0.09 7.34 5.09
CA VAL A 49 -0.76 7.01 3.84
C VAL A 49 -1.67 8.15 3.41
N ALA A 50 -1.67 8.47 2.13
CA ALA A 50 -2.61 9.38 1.51
C ALA A 50 -3.64 8.58 0.70
N ILE A 51 -4.92 8.86 0.94
CA ILE A 51 -6.05 8.31 0.20
C ILE A 51 -6.56 9.43 -0.69
N LEU A 52 -6.43 9.26 -2.00
CA LEU A 52 -6.62 10.30 -2.98
C LEU A 52 -7.83 9.95 -3.86
N ASN A 53 -8.97 10.57 -3.57
CA ASN A 53 -10.16 10.40 -4.39
C ASN A 53 -10.03 11.25 -5.66
N GLN A 54 -10.04 10.64 -6.83
CA GLN A 54 -10.03 11.39 -8.09
C GLN A 54 -11.43 11.86 -8.42
N LEU A 55 -11.62 13.18 -8.44
CA LEU A 55 -12.89 13.83 -8.72
C LEU A 55 -13.39 13.49 -10.13
N ASN A 56 -14.68 13.31 -10.27
CA ASN A 56 -15.34 12.94 -11.53
C ASN A 56 -14.79 11.64 -12.18
N SER A 57 -14.29 10.72 -11.37
CA SER A 57 -13.75 9.44 -11.76
C SER A 57 -14.19 8.37 -10.79
N ASP A 58 -14.08 7.11 -11.18
CA ASP A 58 -14.31 5.94 -10.33
C ASP A 58 -13.02 5.44 -9.65
N ARG A 59 -11.95 6.27 -9.63
CA ARG A 59 -10.60 5.92 -9.18
C ARG A 59 -10.28 6.47 -7.80
N LEU A 60 -9.72 5.60 -6.97
CA LEU A 60 -9.10 5.92 -5.69
C LEU A 60 -7.63 5.52 -5.74
N TYR A 61 -6.74 6.43 -5.36
CA TYR A 61 -5.34 6.11 -5.16
C TYR A 61 -5.05 6.00 -3.66
N ILE A 62 -4.35 4.94 -3.27
CA ILE A 62 -3.85 4.74 -1.90
C ILE A 62 -2.32 4.75 -1.99
N VAL A 63 -1.70 5.80 -1.46
CA VAL A 63 -0.27 6.07 -1.60
C VAL A 63 0.40 5.94 -0.24
N PHE A 64 1.21 4.90 -0.07
CA PHE A 64 1.98 4.69 1.16
C PHE A 64 3.33 5.39 1.08
N ARG A 65 3.64 6.17 2.12
CA ARG A 65 4.97 6.75 2.31
C ARG A 65 5.95 5.66 2.71
N GLY A 66 7.16 5.71 2.16
CA GLY A 66 8.28 4.90 2.62
C GLY A 66 9.00 5.55 3.80
N SER A 67 10.06 4.90 4.30
CA SER A 67 10.90 5.47 5.35
C SER A 67 11.98 6.38 4.75
N ASP A 68 12.20 7.54 5.35
CA ASP A 68 13.33 8.42 5.03
C ASP A 68 14.68 7.80 5.44
N LYS A 69 14.67 6.85 6.38
CA LYS A 69 15.82 6.07 6.87
C LYS A 69 15.78 4.63 6.38
N SER A 70 15.49 4.41 5.11
CA SER A 70 15.24 3.09 4.53
C SER A 70 16.36 2.08 4.77
N ILE A 71 17.64 2.49 4.73
CA ILE A 71 18.79 1.62 4.90
C ILE A 71 18.93 1.16 6.36
N ASP A 72 18.81 2.09 7.31
CA ASP A 72 18.90 1.76 8.75
C ASP A 72 17.74 0.88 9.19
N TRP A 73 16.57 1.13 8.62
CA TRP A 73 15.38 0.36 8.86
C TRP A 73 15.51 -1.07 8.32
N MET A 74 15.99 -1.26 7.09
CA MET A 74 16.23 -2.59 6.50
C MET A 74 17.27 -3.42 7.29
N ASN A 75 18.32 -2.77 7.79
CA ASN A 75 19.37 -3.44 8.57
C ASN A 75 18.92 -3.87 9.98
N ASN A 76 18.00 -3.13 10.58
CA ASN A 76 17.48 -3.39 11.93
C ASN A 76 16.21 -4.25 11.95
N PHE A 77 15.69 -4.61 10.79
CA PHE A 77 14.41 -5.29 10.69
C PHE A 77 14.54 -6.77 11.07
N GLN A 78 13.84 -7.17 12.12
CA GLN A 78 13.77 -8.57 12.52
C GLN A 78 12.97 -9.34 11.46
N PHE A 79 13.63 -10.25 10.73
CA PHE A 79 13.03 -11.11 9.69
C PHE A 79 12.07 -12.18 10.27
N ARG A 80 11.29 -11.83 11.27
CA ARG A 80 10.27 -12.72 11.80
C ARG A 80 9.08 -12.78 10.86
N GLN A 81 8.59 -13.97 10.62
CA GLN A 81 7.38 -14.20 9.83
C GLN A 81 6.17 -14.33 10.75
N GLN A 82 5.05 -13.79 10.32
CA GLN A 82 3.77 -13.85 11.00
C GLN A 82 2.70 -14.37 10.04
N ILE A 83 1.83 -15.25 10.54
CA ILE A 83 0.66 -15.71 9.78
C ILE A 83 -0.32 -14.55 9.63
N TYR A 84 -0.93 -14.43 8.48
CA TYR A 84 -1.98 -13.42 8.25
C TYR A 84 -3.22 -13.76 9.09
N PRO A 85 -3.71 -12.85 9.93
CA PRO A 85 -4.74 -13.16 10.94
C PRO A 85 -6.12 -13.49 10.35
N TYR A 86 -6.34 -13.22 9.07
CA TYR A 86 -7.59 -13.53 8.37
C TYR A 86 -7.41 -14.64 7.33
N SER A 87 -6.33 -15.41 7.44
CA SER A 87 -6.17 -16.59 6.58
C SER A 87 -7.31 -17.58 6.92
N ASP A 88 -7.95 -18.11 5.92
CA ASP A 88 -9.05 -19.09 6.02
C ASP A 88 -8.57 -20.44 6.62
N GLY A 89 -7.78 -20.38 7.70
CA GLY A 89 -7.10 -21.50 8.34
C GLY A 89 -5.80 -21.91 7.67
N ASN A 90 -5.37 -21.24 6.59
CA ASN A 90 -4.09 -21.52 5.94
C ASN A 90 -2.93 -20.88 6.70
N THR A 91 -2.25 -21.69 7.51
CA THR A 91 -1.08 -21.26 8.29
C THR A 91 0.21 -21.17 7.49
N GLU A 92 0.20 -21.56 6.21
CA GLU A 92 1.37 -21.52 5.33
C GLU A 92 1.65 -20.12 4.79
N VAL A 93 0.61 -19.27 4.68
CA VAL A 93 0.75 -17.89 4.21
C VAL A 93 1.33 -17.01 5.31
N LYS A 94 2.59 -16.60 5.14
CA LYS A 94 3.33 -15.83 6.14
C LYS A 94 3.85 -14.52 5.55
N PHE A 95 3.70 -13.48 6.36
CA PHE A 95 4.18 -12.12 6.08
C PHE A 95 5.33 -11.74 6.99
N HIS A 96 6.10 -10.78 6.57
CA HIS A 96 7.11 -10.15 7.41
C HIS A 96 6.41 -9.38 8.56
N GLN A 97 6.73 -9.75 9.81
CA GLN A 97 6.05 -9.23 11.01
C GLN A 97 6.07 -7.70 11.10
N GLY A 98 7.20 -7.08 10.81
CA GLY A 98 7.31 -5.63 10.92
C GLY A 98 6.44 -4.88 9.92
N PHE A 99 6.32 -5.35 8.67
CA PHE A 99 5.39 -4.75 7.71
C PHE A 99 3.95 -4.90 8.17
N MET A 100 3.60 -6.06 8.71
CA MET A 100 2.28 -6.30 9.28
C MET A 100 1.99 -5.34 10.44
N THR A 101 2.93 -5.17 11.37
CA THR A 101 2.79 -4.25 12.52
C THR A 101 2.58 -2.81 12.03
N ALA A 102 3.40 -2.35 11.09
CA ALA A 102 3.27 -1.01 10.51
C ALA A 102 1.92 -0.81 9.79
N TYR A 103 1.49 -1.78 9.00
CA TYR A 103 0.19 -1.72 8.33
C TYR A 103 -0.99 -1.71 9.32
N PHE A 104 -0.97 -2.58 10.32
CA PHE A 104 -2.05 -2.66 11.31
C PHE A 104 -2.20 -1.40 12.16
N ALA A 105 -1.13 -0.62 12.31
CA ALA A 105 -1.18 0.67 13.03
C ALA A 105 -2.13 1.69 12.38
N ILE A 106 -2.36 1.58 11.05
CA ILE A 106 -3.23 2.52 10.31
C ILE A 106 -4.44 1.84 9.67
N ARG A 107 -4.51 0.51 9.70
CA ARG A 107 -5.50 -0.29 8.99
C ARG A 107 -6.95 0.16 9.23
N LYS A 108 -7.31 0.36 10.50
CA LYS A 108 -8.68 0.76 10.86
C LYS A 108 -9.06 2.08 10.21
N GLN A 109 -8.23 3.10 10.38
CA GLN A 109 -8.44 4.43 9.82
C GLN A 109 -8.46 4.43 8.28
N LEU A 110 -7.59 3.61 7.65
CA LEU A 110 -7.58 3.42 6.21
C LEU A 110 -8.92 2.86 5.71
N LEU A 111 -9.44 1.81 6.33
CA LEU A 111 -10.70 1.20 5.93
C LEU A 111 -11.88 2.15 6.16
N GLU A 112 -11.91 2.87 7.28
CA GLU A 112 -12.93 3.89 7.58
C GLU A 112 -12.91 5.03 6.56
N ALA A 113 -11.73 5.49 6.15
CA ALA A 113 -11.59 6.53 5.13
C ALA A 113 -12.10 6.08 3.74
N MET A 114 -12.10 4.78 3.47
CA MET A 114 -12.63 4.21 2.24
C MET A 114 -14.17 4.06 2.24
N ASP A 115 -14.85 4.19 3.38
CA ASP A 115 -16.30 3.94 3.46
C ASP A 115 -17.13 4.86 2.57
N ASN A 116 -16.67 6.09 2.37
CA ASN A 116 -17.32 7.10 1.52
C ASN A 116 -16.95 7.00 0.03
N PHE A 117 -16.01 6.13 -0.34
CA PHE A 117 -15.63 5.96 -1.73
C PHE A 117 -16.70 5.15 -2.49
N VAL A 118 -17.26 5.73 -3.54
CA VAL A 118 -18.31 5.13 -4.37
C VAL A 118 -17.81 4.55 -5.70
N GLY A 119 -16.54 4.77 -6.05
CA GLY A 119 -15.93 4.22 -7.27
C GLY A 119 -15.61 2.72 -7.16
N GLN A 120 -15.07 2.17 -8.24
CA GLN A 120 -14.76 0.75 -8.33
C GLN A 120 -13.27 0.45 -8.58
N GLN A 121 -12.47 1.45 -8.96
CA GLN A 121 -11.04 1.24 -9.26
C GLN A 121 -10.16 1.71 -8.09
N VAL A 122 -9.45 0.79 -7.48
CA VAL A 122 -8.50 1.08 -6.38
C VAL A 122 -7.07 0.86 -6.88
N ILE A 123 -6.31 1.94 -6.96
CA ILE A 123 -4.89 1.92 -7.32
C ILE A 123 -4.08 2.06 -6.04
N VAL A 124 -3.26 1.07 -5.71
CA VAL A 124 -2.44 1.07 -4.51
C VAL A 124 -0.97 1.19 -4.91
N THR A 125 -0.26 2.13 -4.30
CA THR A 125 1.13 2.39 -4.67
C THR A 125 1.99 2.76 -3.47
N GLY A 126 3.31 2.56 -3.61
CA GLY A 126 4.30 2.93 -2.61
C GLY A 126 5.72 2.65 -3.09
N HIS A 127 6.67 3.41 -2.54
CA HIS A 127 8.10 3.23 -2.76
C HIS A 127 8.76 2.65 -1.52
N SER A 128 9.75 1.76 -1.68
CA SER A 128 10.52 1.14 -0.59
C SER A 128 9.59 0.46 0.43
N LEU A 129 9.67 0.81 1.72
CA LEU A 129 8.75 0.35 2.77
C LEU A 129 7.28 0.58 2.38
N GLY A 130 6.96 1.75 1.81
CA GLY A 130 5.60 2.05 1.34
C GLY A 130 5.09 1.05 0.31
N GLY A 131 5.97 0.49 -0.53
CA GLY A 131 5.61 -0.56 -1.49
C GLY A 131 5.28 -1.90 -0.82
N ALA A 132 5.96 -2.24 0.28
CA ALA A 132 5.59 -3.40 1.09
C ALA A 132 4.22 -3.22 1.75
N LEU A 133 3.95 -2.04 2.31
CA LEU A 133 2.66 -1.71 2.92
C LEU A 133 1.54 -1.70 1.88
N ALA A 134 1.79 -1.15 0.68
CA ALA A 134 0.86 -1.17 -0.45
C ALA A 134 0.44 -2.59 -0.84
N THR A 135 1.40 -3.53 -0.87
CA THR A 135 1.15 -4.94 -1.16
C THR A 135 0.23 -5.58 -0.11
N ILE A 136 0.48 -5.34 1.17
CA ILE A 136 -0.36 -5.85 2.27
C ILE A 136 -1.75 -5.22 2.21
N ALA A 137 -1.81 -3.90 2.05
CA ALA A 137 -3.06 -3.15 1.98
C ALA A 137 -3.98 -3.63 0.85
N ALA A 138 -3.42 -3.82 -0.35
CA ALA A 138 -4.21 -4.31 -1.49
C ALA A 138 -4.85 -5.66 -1.20
N LEU A 139 -4.11 -6.59 -0.58
CA LEU A 139 -4.63 -7.90 -0.21
C LEU A 139 -5.71 -7.81 0.87
N ASP A 140 -5.48 -7.01 1.91
CA ASP A 140 -6.43 -6.82 3.02
C ASP A 140 -7.72 -6.14 2.58
N ILE A 141 -7.62 -5.08 1.76
CA ILE A 141 -8.78 -4.36 1.23
C ILE A 141 -9.57 -5.26 0.28
N GLN A 142 -8.88 -6.00 -0.59
CA GLN A 142 -9.53 -6.96 -1.49
C GLN A 142 -10.29 -8.02 -0.70
N TYR A 143 -9.71 -8.54 0.38
CA TYR A 143 -10.35 -9.55 1.24
C TYR A 143 -11.59 -9.00 1.95
N ASN A 144 -11.50 -7.82 2.54
CA ASN A 144 -12.54 -7.27 3.40
C ASN A 144 -13.63 -6.50 2.64
N LEU A 145 -13.27 -5.78 1.58
CA LEU A 145 -14.16 -4.88 0.83
C LEU A 145 -14.32 -5.29 -0.63
N GLY A 146 -13.29 -5.86 -1.25
CA GLY A 146 -13.23 -6.08 -2.69
C GLY A 146 -14.42 -6.86 -3.25
N LYS A 147 -14.75 -8.00 -2.63
CA LYS A 147 -15.89 -8.82 -3.05
C LYS A 147 -17.26 -8.20 -2.77
N LYS A 148 -17.36 -7.45 -1.65
CA LYS A 148 -18.63 -6.85 -1.21
C LYS A 148 -19.00 -5.64 -2.06
N ARG A 149 -18.00 -4.94 -2.60
CA ARG A 149 -18.15 -3.66 -3.31
C ARG A 149 -17.78 -3.74 -4.79
N ASP A 150 -17.48 -4.94 -5.30
CA ASP A 150 -17.03 -5.17 -6.68
C ASP A 150 -15.83 -4.28 -7.08
N LEU A 151 -14.83 -4.21 -6.19
CA LEU A 151 -13.65 -3.37 -6.41
C LEU A 151 -12.64 -4.09 -7.29
N SER A 152 -12.13 -3.40 -8.28
CA SER A 152 -10.95 -3.79 -9.06
C SER A 152 -9.69 -3.16 -8.48
N PHE A 153 -8.57 -3.91 -8.54
CA PHE A 153 -7.29 -3.48 -7.96
C PHE A 153 -6.19 -3.44 -9.01
N GLU A 154 -5.42 -2.36 -8.97
CA GLU A 154 -4.12 -2.27 -9.60
C GLU A 154 -3.07 -1.85 -8.57
N VAL A 155 -1.92 -2.52 -8.57
CA VAL A 155 -0.85 -2.25 -7.62
C VAL A 155 0.44 -1.92 -8.36
N TYR A 156 1.02 -0.78 -8.04
CA TYR A 156 2.28 -0.31 -8.60
C TYR A 156 3.27 -0.05 -7.47
N THR A 157 4.32 -0.87 -7.35
CA THR A 157 5.34 -0.70 -6.31
C THR A 157 6.71 -0.44 -6.91
N PHE A 158 7.49 0.41 -6.24
CA PHE A 158 8.81 0.86 -6.71
C PHE A 158 9.86 0.56 -5.64
N GLY A 159 10.88 -0.24 -5.98
CA GLY A 159 11.94 -0.64 -5.04
C GLY A 159 11.42 -1.32 -3.76
N ALA A 160 10.26 -1.99 -3.82
CA ALA A 160 9.64 -2.61 -2.66
C ALA A 160 10.42 -3.87 -2.23
N PRO A 161 10.64 -4.10 -0.93
CA PRO A 161 11.22 -5.35 -0.44
C PRO A 161 10.22 -6.52 -0.56
N ARG A 162 10.72 -7.74 -0.37
CA ARG A 162 9.87 -8.94 -0.29
C ARG A 162 9.00 -8.88 0.96
N VAL A 163 7.72 -9.13 0.81
CA VAL A 163 6.70 -8.93 1.87
C VAL A 163 6.40 -10.20 2.66
N GLY A 164 6.57 -11.36 2.03
CA GLY A 164 6.25 -12.65 2.65
C GLY A 164 6.92 -13.83 1.96
N ASN A 165 6.47 -15.02 2.32
CA ASN A 165 6.96 -16.28 1.78
C ASN A 165 6.30 -16.64 0.43
N GLN A 166 6.71 -17.76 -0.17
CA GLN A 166 6.20 -18.22 -1.46
C GLN A 166 4.68 -18.44 -1.46
N ALA A 167 4.11 -19.02 -0.39
CA ALA A 167 2.68 -19.23 -0.27
C ALA A 167 1.91 -17.89 -0.24
N MET A 168 2.48 -16.84 0.37
CA MET A 168 1.94 -15.48 0.29
C MET A 168 1.93 -14.97 -1.15
N VAL A 169 3.01 -15.15 -1.90
CA VAL A 169 3.10 -14.69 -3.30
C VAL A 169 2.04 -15.37 -4.16
N GLU A 170 1.84 -16.66 -4.00
CA GLU A 170 0.83 -17.44 -4.74
C GLU A 170 -0.59 -16.95 -4.41
N SER A 171 -0.90 -16.77 -3.13
CA SER A 171 -2.18 -16.22 -2.67
C SER A 171 -2.42 -14.80 -3.19
N TYR A 172 -1.38 -13.95 -3.15
CA TYR A 172 -1.42 -12.59 -3.63
C TYR A 172 -1.71 -12.51 -5.14
N ASN A 173 -0.94 -13.24 -5.94
CA ASN A 173 -1.09 -13.24 -7.40
C ASN A 173 -2.46 -13.73 -7.86
N GLY A 174 -3.05 -14.70 -7.15
CA GLY A 174 -4.39 -15.18 -7.42
C GLY A 174 -5.50 -14.16 -7.10
N ARG A 175 -5.24 -13.22 -6.20
CA ARG A 175 -6.22 -12.22 -5.74
C ARG A 175 -6.02 -10.84 -6.38
N ILE A 176 -4.77 -10.47 -6.68
CA ILE A 176 -4.37 -9.17 -7.24
C ILE A 176 -3.59 -9.41 -8.55
N PRO A 177 -4.26 -9.82 -9.62
CA PRO A 177 -3.59 -10.17 -10.88
C PRO A 177 -2.93 -8.97 -11.58
N ASN A 178 -3.42 -7.76 -11.32
CA ASN A 178 -2.87 -6.52 -11.88
C ASN A 178 -1.89 -5.86 -10.90
N SER A 179 -0.82 -6.57 -10.57
CA SER A 179 0.24 -6.05 -9.70
C SER A 179 1.56 -5.98 -10.44
N TYR A 180 2.20 -4.81 -10.38
CA TYR A 180 3.41 -4.47 -11.12
C TYR A 180 4.48 -3.98 -10.16
N ARG A 181 5.57 -4.73 -10.05
CA ARG A 181 6.71 -4.41 -9.20
C ARG A 181 7.86 -3.88 -10.05
N PHE A 182 8.22 -2.63 -9.88
CA PHE A 182 9.34 -1.98 -10.53
C PHE A 182 10.57 -2.01 -9.61
N VAL A 183 11.67 -2.53 -10.11
CA VAL A 183 12.96 -2.60 -9.41
C VAL A 183 14.05 -2.03 -10.29
N TYR A 184 15.10 -1.49 -9.67
CA TYR A 184 16.29 -1.02 -10.35
C TYR A 184 17.49 -1.90 -9.95
N GLY A 185 18.15 -2.48 -10.94
CA GLY A 185 19.30 -3.35 -10.70
C GLY A 185 18.91 -4.78 -10.29
N TRP A 186 19.72 -5.36 -9.43
CA TRP A 186 19.63 -6.76 -8.98
C TRP A 186 19.02 -6.90 -7.57
N ASP A 187 17.98 -6.15 -7.26
CA ASP A 187 17.29 -6.27 -5.96
C ASP A 187 16.52 -7.58 -5.80
#